data_f0e4b4de8756cd0790b6dc8122f1151b
#
_entry.id   f0e4b4de8756cd0790b6dc8122f1151b
#
_cell.length_a   1.000
_cell.length_b   1.000
_cell.length_c   1.000
_cell.angle_alpha   90.00
_cell.angle_beta   90.00
_cell.angle_gamma   90.00
#
_symmetry.space_group_name_H-M   'P 1'
#
loop_
_entity.id
_entity.type
_entity.pdbx_description
1 polymer ?
#
loop_
_entity_poly.entity_id
_entity_poly.type
_entity_poly.pdbx_seq_one_letter_code
_entity_poly.pdbx_strand_id
1 'polypeptide(L)'
;ADVTVEQIGARGDGIAHVAAPDGKSVLIYVDCVLPGDQVRVALRQKRGDGYGAEVVSEIARSDGYSAPRCAHFKECGGCALQHMNDDDYRSWKRDKAIVALQRAGIDPQDAEGLVGDVEISPPASRRRAGFSVHVGATGVFVGFHGRFSHTVLNVPDCAVLRPELMTFRKAFVAFLEACPPAQARDIKEVFVTLTDT
;
A
#
# COMPACT_ATOMS: atom_id res chain seq x y z
N ALA A 1 17.42 14.46 5.58
CA ALA A 1 16.88 15.78 5.21
C ALA A 1 15.46 15.91 5.76
N ASP A 2 15.06 17.17 6.04
CA ASP A 2 13.67 17.50 6.38
C ASP A 2 12.98 17.92 5.09
N VAL A 3 11.78 17.40 4.86
CA VAL A 3 11.00 17.64 3.65
C VAL A 3 9.53 17.84 3.96
N THR A 4 8.85 18.61 3.11
CA THR A 4 7.39 18.67 3.07
C THR A 4 6.90 17.84 1.87
N VAL A 5 5.94 16.95 2.11
CA VAL A 5 5.35 16.13 1.05
C VAL A 5 4.43 17.00 0.20
N GLU A 6 4.62 16.97 -1.11
CA GLU A 6 3.93 17.86 -2.06
C GLU A 6 2.67 17.22 -2.63
N GLN A 7 2.75 15.92 -2.97
CA GLN A 7 1.63 15.20 -3.60
C GLN A 7 1.75 13.69 -3.42
N ILE A 8 0.68 12.95 -3.78
CA ILE A 8 0.69 11.48 -3.84
C ILE A 8 0.96 11.03 -5.27
N GLY A 9 1.98 10.20 -5.42
CA GLY A 9 2.34 9.55 -6.67
C GLY A 9 1.33 8.47 -7.11
N ALA A 10 1.57 7.92 -8.30
CA ALA A 10 0.68 6.93 -8.89
C ALA A 10 0.53 5.63 -8.07
N ARG A 11 1.52 5.28 -7.27
CA ARG A 11 1.53 4.06 -6.43
C ARG A 11 1.10 4.31 -4.98
N GLY A 12 0.75 5.55 -4.63
CA GLY A 12 0.38 5.94 -3.28
C GLY A 12 1.57 6.35 -2.39
N ASP A 13 2.74 6.53 -2.97
CA ASP A 13 3.88 7.12 -2.28
C ASP A 13 3.71 8.63 -2.19
N GLY A 14 4.14 9.26 -1.10
CA GLY A 14 4.32 10.71 -1.07
C GLY A 14 5.50 11.11 -1.95
N ILE A 15 5.35 12.22 -2.65
CA ILE A 15 6.39 12.84 -3.48
C ILE A 15 6.84 14.12 -2.82
N ALA A 16 8.16 14.28 -2.69
CA ALA A 16 8.79 15.49 -2.22
C ALA A 16 10.11 15.73 -2.95
N HIS A 17 10.71 16.87 -2.76
CA HIS A 17 12.01 17.24 -3.34
C HIS A 17 13.01 17.58 -2.25
N VAL A 18 14.26 17.18 -2.46
CA VAL A 18 15.39 17.57 -1.61
C VAL A 18 16.45 18.28 -2.45
N ALA A 19 17.10 19.28 -1.87
CA ALA A 19 18.25 19.92 -2.50
C ALA A 19 19.47 19.00 -2.38
N ALA A 20 20.09 18.67 -3.50
CA ALA A 20 21.37 17.97 -3.53
C ALA A 20 22.54 18.97 -3.27
N PRO A 21 23.73 18.47 -2.88
CA PRO A 21 24.90 19.34 -2.65
C PRO A 21 25.31 20.18 -3.86
N ASP A 22 24.99 19.75 -5.08
CA ASP A 22 25.23 20.45 -6.34
C ASP A 22 24.16 21.51 -6.69
N GLY A 23 23.20 21.73 -5.77
CA GLY A 23 22.08 22.66 -5.93
C GLY A 23 20.92 22.17 -6.77
N LYS A 24 20.98 20.93 -7.29
CA LYS A 24 19.85 20.35 -8.04
C LYS A 24 18.75 19.86 -7.11
N SER A 25 17.52 19.93 -7.60
CA SER A 25 16.38 19.31 -6.94
C SER A 25 16.34 17.82 -7.26
N VAL A 26 16.26 16.99 -6.23
CA VAL A 26 16.18 15.53 -6.33
C VAL A 26 14.82 15.07 -5.88
N LEU A 27 14.13 14.34 -6.75
CA LEU A 27 12.83 13.73 -6.48
C LEU A 27 12.98 12.57 -5.48
N ILE A 28 12.12 12.53 -4.48
CA ILE A 28 12.07 11.43 -3.52
C ILE A 28 10.65 10.87 -3.39
N TYR A 29 10.61 9.56 -3.17
CA TYR A 29 9.39 8.80 -2.93
C TYR A 29 9.39 8.30 -1.49
N VAL A 30 8.41 8.75 -0.72
CA VAL A 30 8.30 8.48 0.72
C VAL A 30 7.02 7.69 0.99
N ASP A 31 7.13 6.60 1.72
CA ASP A 31 5.96 5.78 2.06
C ASP A 31 5.23 6.28 3.30
N CYS A 32 3.92 5.99 3.35
CA CYS A 32 3.07 6.25 4.51
C CYS A 32 3.04 7.70 4.95
N VAL A 33 3.13 8.62 4.00
CA VAL A 33 2.99 10.08 4.19
C VAL A 33 1.95 10.65 3.25
N LEU A 34 1.42 11.82 3.60
CA LEU A 34 0.38 12.55 2.86
C LEU A 34 0.86 13.95 2.47
N PRO A 35 0.27 14.58 1.45
CA PRO A 35 0.56 15.97 1.11
C PRO A 35 0.41 16.87 2.33
N GLY A 36 1.39 17.75 2.56
CA GLY A 36 1.47 18.62 3.72
C GLY A 36 2.17 18.00 4.94
N ASP A 37 2.41 16.68 4.98
CA ASP A 37 3.23 16.09 6.04
C ASP A 37 4.65 16.66 5.98
N GLN A 38 5.20 17.01 7.14
CA GLN A 38 6.59 17.38 7.32
C GLN A 38 7.31 16.23 8.02
N VAL A 39 8.33 15.70 7.36
CA VAL A 39 9.04 14.51 7.84
C VAL A 39 10.57 14.66 7.65
N ARG A 40 11.30 14.07 8.58
CA ARG A 40 12.74 13.83 8.39
C ARG A 40 12.92 12.50 7.70
N VAL A 41 13.68 12.48 6.60
CA VAL A 41 13.89 11.31 5.78
C VAL A 41 15.36 10.95 5.63
N ALA A 42 15.61 9.64 5.48
CA ALA A 42 16.88 9.09 5.02
C ALA A 42 16.68 8.55 3.59
N LEU A 43 17.57 8.93 2.68
CA LEU A 43 17.54 8.41 1.31
C LEU A 43 17.92 6.93 1.29
N ARG A 44 17.23 6.19 0.44
CA ARG A 44 17.49 4.79 0.13
C ARG A 44 18.02 4.65 -1.31
N GLN A 45 17.81 3.51 -1.91
CA GLN A 45 18.22 3.20 -3.27
C GLN A 45 17.53 4.06 -4.33
N LYS A 46 18.19 4.18 -5.48
CA LYS A 46 17.63 4.85 -6.66
C LYS A 46 16.35 4.12 -7.11
N ARG A 47 15.33 4.89 -7.46
CA ARG A 47 14.03 4.41 -7.90
C ARG A 47 13.52 5.28 -9.07
N GLY A 48 13.57 4.76 -10.28
CA GLY A 48 13.20 5.51 -11.47
C GLY A 48 14.05 6.77 -11.65
N ASP A 49 13.40 7.92 -11.72
CA ASP A 49 14.00 9.26 -11.86
C ASP A 49 14.40 9.92 -10.53
N GLY A 50 14.09 9.26 -9.39
CA GLY A 50 14.38 9.76 -8.05
C GLY A 50 14.98 8.70 -7.14
N TYR A 51 14.75 8.86 -5.83
CA TYR A 51 15.20 7.95 -4.80
C TYR A 51 14.02 7.55 -3.88
N GLY A 52 14.01 6.31 -3.44
CA GLY A 52 13.21 5.92 -2.29
C GLY A 52 13.74 6.62 -1.02
N ALA A 53 12.85 6.98 -0.11
CA ALA A 53 13.23 7.55 1.17
C ALA A 53 12.40 6.93 2.30
N GLU A 54 13.03 6.78 3.45
CA GLU A 54 12.41 6.27 4.67
C GLU A 54 12.21 7.40 5.66
N VAL A 55 11.04 7.42 6.30
CA VAL A 55 10.75 8.35 7.39
C VAL A 55 11.58 7.97 8.62
N VAL A 56 12.47 8.86 9.04
CA VAL A 56 13.25 8.74 10.27
C VAL A 56 12.46 9.28 11.46
N SER A 57 11.78 10.41 11.27
CA SER A 57 10.88 10.99 12.28
C SER A 57 9.81 11.85 11.62
N GLU A 58 8.64 11.87 12.23
CA GLU A 58 7.53 12.76 11.89
C GLU A 58 7.77 14.11 12.57
N ILE A 59 7.62 15.20 11.84
CA ILE A 59 7.76 16.58 12.36
C ILE A 59 6.36 17.17 12.55
N ALA A 60 5.52 17.10 11.51
CA ALA A 60 4.13 17.51 11.54
C ALA A 60 3.29 16.65 10.60
N ARG A 61 2.04 16.38 10.98
CA ARG A 61 1.04 15.70 10.15
C ARG A 61 0.14 16.70 9.47
N SER A 62 -0.28 16.37 8.25
CA SER A 62 -1.33 17.08 7.53
C SER A 62 -2.71 16.78 8.12
N ASP A 63 -3.67 17.66 7.88
CA ASP A 63 -5.08 17.50 8.30
C ASP A 63 -5.76 16.30 7.60
N GLY A 64 -5.19 15.84 6.48
CA GLY A 64 -5.65 14.66 5.75
C GLY A 64 -5.39 13.33 6.44
N TYR A 65 -4.62 13.32 7.54
CA TYR A 65 -4.27 12.09 8.24
C TYR A 65 -5.45 11.50 9.04
N SER A 66 -5.61 10.19 8.86
CA SER A 66 -6.51 9.35 9.66
C SER A 66 -5.77 8.11 10.15
N ALA A 67 -6.06 7.64 11.36
CA ALA A 67 -5.41 6.43 11.89
C ALA A 67 -5.75 5.21 11.03
N PRO A 68 -4.74 4.46 10.53
CA PRO A 68 -4.99 3.26 9.74
C PRO A 68 -5.79 2.22 10.53
N ARG A 69 -6.78 1.59 9.88
CA ARG A 69 -7.61 0.53 10.49
C ARG A 69 -6.85 -0.78 10.67
N CYS A 70 -5.74 -0.98 9.97
CA CYS A 70 -4.95 -2.21 9.99
C CYS A 70 -3.67 -2.03 10.81
N ALA A 71 -3.45 -2.89 11.80
CA ALA A 71 -2.25 -2.87 12.62
C ALA A 71 -0.96 -3.11 11.80
N HIS A 72 -1.08 -3.83 10.66
CA HIS A 72 0.06 -4.15 9.79
C HIS A 72 0.34 -3.08 8.73
N PHE A 73 -0.35 -1.93 8.73
CA PHE A 73 -0.32 -0.97 7.63
C PHE A 73 1.09 -0.47 7.28
N LYS A 74 1.94 -0.20 8.28
CA LYS A 74 3.30 0.31 8.03
C LYS A 74 4.26 -0.75 7.50
N GLU A 75 4.00 -2.02 7.76
CA GLU A 75 4.88 -3.14 7.41
C GLU A 75 4.41 -3.88 6.16
N CYS A 76 3.10 -4.10 6.04
CA CYS A 76 2.49 -4.84 4.95
C CYS A 76 2.43 -4.03 3.67
N GLY A 77 2.91 -4.60 2.55
CA GLY A 77 2.88 -3.99 1.22
C GLY A 77 1.49 -3.99 0.54
N GLY A 78 0.47 -4.59 1.16
CA GLY A 78 -0.84 -4.77 0.55
C GLY A 78 -1.71 -3.51 0.44
N CYS A 79 -1.42 -2.45 1.21
CA CYS A 79 -2.19 -1.20 1.25
C CYS A 79 -1.28 0.02 1.25
N ALA A 80 -1.62 1.06 0.48
CA ALA A 80 -0.80 2.26 0.37
C ALA A 80 -1.32 3.45 1.17
N LEU A 81 -2.65 3.66 1.25
CA LEU A 81 -3.24 4.93 1.69
C LEU A 81 -4.30 4.78 2.80
N GLN A 82 -4.20 3.74 3.67
CA GLN A 82 -5.15 3.61 4.79
C GLN A 82 -5.06 4.73 5.83
N HIS A 83 -4.01 5.54 5.79
CA HIS A 83 -3.78 6.68 6.67
C HIS A 83 -4.31 8.00 6.11
N MET A 84 -4.91 7.99 4.92
CA MET A 84 -5.61 9.13 4.34
C MET A 84 -7.08 9.09 4.75
N ASN A 85 -7.66 10.24 5.10
CA ASN A 85 -9.10 10.33 5.36
C ASN A 85 -9.93 10.03 4.10
N ASP A 86 -11.19 9.68 4.29
CA ASP A 86 -12.04 9.22 3.19
C ASP A 86 -12.32 10.29 2.14
N ASP A 87 -12.40 11.58 2.52
CA ASP A 87 -12.71 12.67 1.61
C ASP A 87 -11.52 13.01 0.70
N ASP A 88 -10.31 13.08 1.27
CA ASP A 88 -9.09 13.26 0.50
C ASP A 88 -8.83 12.05 -0.40
N TYR A 89 -9.14 10.83 0.08
CA TYR A 89 -9.02 9.63 -0.73
C TYR A 89 -9.98 9.63 -1.94
N ARG A 90 -11.24 10.06 -1.76
CA ARG A 90 -12.21 10.21 -2.85
C ARG A 90 -11.72 11.21 -3.89
N SER A 91 -11.29 12.40 -3.43
CA SER A 91 -10.76 13.45 -4.29
C SER A 91 -9.55 12.95 -5.09
N TRP A 92 -8.58 12.35 -4.42
CA TRP A 92 -7.39 11.80 -5.07
C TRP A 92 -7.73 10.71 -6.11
N LYS A 93 -8.69 9.84 -5.82
CA LYS A 93 -9.14 8.79 -6.77
C LYS A 93 -9.85 9.39 -7.97
N ARG A 94 -10.72 10.40 -7.74
CA ARG A 94 -11.43 11.12 -8.80
C ARG A 94 -10.43 11.81 -9.73
N ASP A 95 -9.46 12.52 -9.18
CA ASP A 95 -8.41 13.21 -9.95
C ASP A 95 -7.58 12.25 -10.80
N LYS A 96 -7.28 11.04 -10.29
CA LYS A 96 -6.60 10.00 -11.07
C LYS A 96 -7.40 9.59 -12.32
N ALA A 97 -8.72 9.47 -12.21
CA ALA A 97 -9.58 9.15 -13.35
C ALA A 97 -9.63 10.31 -14.35
N ILE A 98 -9.79 11.55 -13.88
CA ILE A 98 -9.79 12.76 -14.70
C ILE A 98 -8.47 12.88 -15.48
N VAL A 99 -7.33 12.79 -14.79
CA VAL A 99 -6.00 12.86 -15.42
C VAL A 99 -5.80 11.74 -16.46
N ALA A 100 -6.34 10.54 -16.22
CA ALA A 100 -6.27 9.46 -17.19
C ALA A 100 -7.06 9.77 -18.46
N LEU A 101 -8.25 10.35 -18.34
CA LEU A 101 -9.06 10.80 -19.49
C LEU A 101 -8.36 11.93 -20.28
N GLN A 102 -7.80 12.91 -19.57
CA GLN A 102 -7.04 14.00 -20.20
C GLN A 102 -5.83 13.48 -20.98
N ARG A 103 -5.10 12.52 -20.43
CA ARG A 103 -3.98 11.84 -21.12
C ARG A 103 -4.43 11.05 -22.36
N ALA A 104 -5.68 10.58 -22.37
CA ALA A 104 -6.29 9.93 -23.53
C ALA A 104 -6.81 10.93 -24.59
N GLY A 105 -6.62 12.25 -24.35
CA GLY A 105 -7.01 13.31 -25.31
C GLY A 105 -8.41 13.88 -25.09
N ILE A 106 -9.06 13.57 -23.97
CA ILE A 106 -10.34 14.22 -23.60
C ILE A 106 -10.06 15.62 -23.07
N ASP A 107 -10.87 16.59 -23.51
CA ASP A 107 -10.79 17.97 -23.02
C ASP A 107 -10.91 18.02 -21.48
N PRO A 108 -10.14 18.88 -20.79
CA PRO A 108 -10.18 18.96 -19.34
C PRO A 108 -11.56 19.19 -18.73
N GLN A 109 -12.40 20.05 -19.35
CA GLN A 109 -13.74 20.32 -18.84
C GLN A 109 -14.67 19.12 -19.06
N ASP A 110 -14.57 18.44 -20.20
CA ASP A 110 -15.33 17.22 -20.49
C ASP A 110 -14.88 16.09 -19.54
N ALA A 111 -13.59 15.94 -19.30
CA ALA A 111 -13.05 14.93 -18.40
C ALA A 111 -13.59 15.08 -16.97
N GLU A 112 -13.69 16.30 -16.44
CA GLU A 112 -14.30 16.57 -15.14
C GLU A 112 -15.79 16.19 -15.09
N GLY A 113 -16.53 16.48 -16.16
CA GLY A 113 -17.96 16.16 -16.26
C GLY A 113 -18.25 14.66 -16.41
N LEU A 114 -17.29 13.88 -16.95
CA LEU A 114 -17.43 12.44 -17.15
C LEU A 114 -17.18 11.61 -15.89
N VAL A 115 -16.46 12.15 -14.90
CA VAL A 115 -16.11 11.42 -13.67
C VAL A 115 -17.05 11.81 -12.53
N GLY A 116 -17.93 10.90 -12.15
CA GLY A 116 -18.82 11.06 -10.99
C GLY A 116 -18.11 10.89 -9.65
N ASP A 117 -18.92 10.77 -8.59
CA ASP A 117 -18.45 10.57 -7.24
C ASP A 117 -17.78 9.20 -7.07
N VAL A 118 -16.79 9.14 -6.19
CA VAL A 118 -16.05 7.93 -5.90
C VAL A 118 -16.71 7.17 -4.75
N GLU A 119 -17.13 5.94 -5.03
CA GLU A 119 -17.62 5.02 -4.03
C GLU A 119 -16.45 4.29 -3.36
N ILE A 120 -16.40 4.31 -2.02
CA ILE A 120 -15.40 3.59 -1.24
C ILE A 120 -15.99 2.25 -0.79
N SER A 121 -15.30 1.16 -1.14
CA SER A 121 -15.69 -0.17 -0.66
C SER A 121 -15.57 -0.25 0.87
N PRO A 122 -16.56 -0.83 1.56
CA PRO A 122 -16.51 -1.00 3.02
C PRO A 122 -15.27 -1.78 3.48
N PRO A 123 -14.83 -1.60 4.73
CA PRO A 123 -13.87 -2.51 5.36
C PRO A 123 -14.35 -3.96 5.29
N ALA A 124 -13.42 -4.91 5.31
CA ALA A 124 -13.71 -6.33 5.30
C ALA A 124 -14.62 -6.79 4.13
N SER A 125 -14.53 -6.13 2.96
CA SER A 125 -15.38 -6.42 1.80
C SER A 125 -14.66 -7.13 0.66
N ARG A 126 -13.32 -7.14 0.65
CA ARG A 126 -12.53 -7.72 -0.45
C ARG A 126 -12.65 -9.26 -0.47
N ARG A 127 -13.11 -9.79 -1.60
CA ARG A 127 -13.47 -11.20 -1.80
C ARG A 127 -12.37 -12.05 -2.43
N ARG A 128 -11.20 -11.47 -2.76
CA ARG A 128 -10.07 -12.18 -3.39
C ARG A 128 -8.77 -11.81 -2.72
N ALA A 129 -7.94 -12.82 -2.45
CA ALA A 129 -6.58 -12.67 -1.94
C ALA A 129 -5.61 -13.63 -2.62
N GLY A 130 -4.38 -13.17 -2.89
CA GLY A 130 -3.21 -14.02 -3.11
C GLY A 130 -2.36 -13.94 -1.85
N PHE A 131 -2.31 -15.01 -1.07
CA PHE A 131 -1.45 -15.08 0.10
C PHE A 131 -0.11 -15.65 -0.29
N SER A 132 0.96 -14.95 0.04
CA SER A 132 2.33 -15.47 -0.05
C SER A 132 2.60 -16.41 1.11
N VAL A 133 3.38 -17.47 0.85
CA VAL A 133 3.68 -18.54 1.80
C VAL A 133 5.20 -18.62 2.01
N HIS A 134 5.60 -18.69 3.27
CA HIS A 134 6.97 -19.00 3.65
C HIS A 134 6.96 -20.10 4.72
N VAL A 135 7.67 -21.20 4.45
CA VAL A 135 7.88 -22.30 5.40
C VAL A 135 9.36 -22.42 5.68
N GLY A 136 9.75 -22.09 6.89
CA GLY A 136 11.15 -22.06 7.34
C GLY A 136 11.37 -22.68 8.72
N ALA A 137 12.59 -22.56 9.23
CA ALA A 137 12.94 -23.04 10.57
C ALA A 137 12.16 -22.32 11.69
N THR A 138 11.73 -21.09 11.43
CA THR A 138 10.98 -20.26 12.39
C THR A 138 9.47 -20.48 12.34
N GLY A 139 8.98 -21.36 11.46
CA GLY A 139 7.55 -21.68 11.32
C GLY A 139 6.97 -21.45 9.95
N VAL A 140 5.64 -21.49 9.88
CA VAL A 140 4.83 -21.26 8.69
C VAL A 140 4.26 -19.84 8.73
N PHE A 141 4.56 -19.05 7.69
CA PHE A 141 4.04 -17.70 7.50
C PHE A 141 3.15 -17.68 6.27
N VAL A 142 1.91 -17.23 6.44
CA VAL A 142 0.95 -17.03 5.35
C VAL A 142 0.41 -15.60 5.46
N GLY A 143 0.63 -14.78 4.43
CA GLY A 143 0.24 -13.38 4.46
C GLY A 143 0.64 -12.64 3.21
N PHE A 144 1.28 -11.50 3.34
CA PHE A 144 1.68 -10.66 2.22
C PHE A 144 3.15 -10.29 2.32
N HIS A 145 3.75 -9.89 1.20
CA HIS A 145 5.09 -9.33 1.23
C HIS A 145 5.13 -8.01 2.01
N GLY A 146 6.21 -7.83 2.75
CA GLY A 146 6.52 -6.55 3.37
C GLY A 146 6.74 -5.45 2.34
N ARG A 147 6.62 -4.18 2.78
CA ARG A 147 6.93 -3.05 1.92
C ARG A 147 8.37 -3.11 1.43
N PHE A 148 8.59 -2.96 0.12
CA PHE A 148 9.91 -3.05 -0.52
C PHE A 148 10.72 -4.28 -0.14
N SER A 149 10.07 -5.37 0.25
CA SER A 149 10.70 -6.60 0.72
C SER A 149 10.05 -7.82 0.08
N HIS A 150 10.86 -8.85 -0.17
CA HIS A 150 10.36 -10.17 -0.53
C HIS A 150 10.07 -11.05 0.69
N THR A 151 10.25 -10.52 1.90
CA THR A 151 9.92 -11.23 3.14
C THR A 151 8.42 -11.34 3.29
N VAL A 152 7.93 -12.54 3.52
CA VAL A 152 6.52 -12.80 3.80
C VAL A 152 6.23 -12.44 5.26
N LEU A 153 5.32 -11.49 5.47
CA LEU A 153 4.80 -11.16 6.78
C LEU A 153 3.67 -12.10 7.16
N ASN A 154 3.67 -12.56 8.39
CA ASN A 154 2.52 -13.26 8.94
C ASN A 154 1.43 -12.25 9.27
N VAL A 155 0.30 -12.31 8.54
CA VAL A 155 -0.82 -11.37 8.69
C VAL A 155 -2.02 -12.16 9.23
N PRO A 156 -2.16 -12.31 10.55
CA PRO A 156 -3.23 -13.11 11.17
C PRO A 156 -4.61 -12.48 11.02
N ASP A 157 -4.66 -11.18 10.81
CA ASP A 157 -5.87 -10.38 10.59
C ASP A 157 -5.66 -9.37 9.44
N CYS A 158 -6.71 -9.00 8.75
CA CYS A 158 -6.67 -8.01 7.69
C CYS A 158 -7.96 -7.20 7.65
N ALA A 159 -7.86 -5.89 7.84
CA ALA A 159 -9.02 -4.99 7.85
C ALA A 159 -9.72 -4.84 6.48
N VAL A 160 -9.13 -5.36 5.40
CA VAL A 160 -9.65 -5.22 4.03
C VAL A 160 -10.34 -6.49 3.54
N LEU A 161 -9.82 -7.66 3.90
CA LEU A 161 -10.34 -8.95 3.45
C LEU A 161 -11.61 -9.33 4.19
N ARG A 162 -12.50 -10.02 3.49
CA ARG A 162 -13.64 -10.67 4.12
C ARG A 162 -13.19 -11.67 5.20
N PRO A 163 -13.91 -11.78 6.34
CA PRO A 163 -13.54 -12.68 7.44
C PRO A 163 -13.38 -14.15 7.01
N GLU A 164 -14.15 -14.59 6.01
CA GLU A 164 -14.09 -15.96 5.48
C GLU A 164 -12.71 -16.27 4.87
N LEU A 165 -12.06 -15.27 4.23
CA LEU A 165 -10.71 -15.43 3.70
C LEU A 165 -9.68 -15.57 4.84
N MET A 166 -9.88 -14.90 5.96
CA MET A 166 -9.02 -15.05 7.14
C MET A 166 -9.24 -16.39 7.83
N THR A 167 -10.48 -16.90 7.86
CA THR A 167 -10.80 -18.25 8.32
C THR A 167 -10.10 -19.31 7.47
N PHE A 168 -10.16 -19.16 6.13
CA PHE A 168 -9.42 -20.01 5.20
C PHE A 168 -7.92 -19.95 5.48
N ARG A 169 -7.35 -18.73 5.60
CA ARG A 169 -5.92 -18.54 5.88
C ARG A 169 -5.50 -19.32 7.15
N LYS A 170 -6.27 -19.23 8.22
CA LYS A 170 -6.00 -19.95 9.48
C LYS A 170 -5.99 -21.47 9.29
N ALA A 171 -6.99 -22.00 8.59
CA ALA A 171 -7.07 -23.42 8.27
C ALA A 171 -5.92 -23.87 7.36
N PHE A 172 -5.52 -23.01 6.41
CA PHE A 172 -4.43 -23.28 5.49
C PHE A 172 -3.05 -23.31 6.19
N VAL A 173 -2.82 -22.44 7.19
CA VAL A 173 -1.62 -22.52 8.05
C VAL A 173 -1.57 -23.87 8.76
N ALA A 174 -2.66 -24.29 9.42
CA ALA A 174 -2.71 -25.59 10.10
C ALA A 174 -2.49 -26.77 9.14
N PHE A 175 -3.01 -26.68 7.92
CA PHE A 175 -2.74 -27.67 6.87
C PHE A 175 -1.25 -27.73 6.51
N LEU A 176 -0.60 -26.60 6.32
CA LEU A 176 0.84 -26.54 5.98
C LEU A 176 1.73 -27.06 7.13
N GLU A 177 1.34 -26.81 8.38
CA GLU A 177 2.04 -27.32 9.57
C GLU A 177 1.93 -28.85 9.71
N ALA A 178 0.82 -29.45 9.24
CA ALA A 178 0.61 -30.88 9.20
C ALA A 178 1.27 -31.59 7.99
N CYS A 179 1.64 -30.83 6.95
CA CYS A 179 2.30 -31.40 5.77
C CYS A 179 3.78 -31.74 6.04
N PRO A 180 4.33 -32.74 5.32
CA PRO A 180 5.77 -32.95 5.31
C PRO A 180 6.50 -31.66 4.90
N PRO A 181 7.55 -31.24 5.65
CA PRO A 181 8.19 -29.94 5.45
C PRO A 181 8.71 -29.70 4.01
N ALA A 182 9.14 -30.73 3.33
CA ALA A 182 9.59 -30.63 1.93
C ALA A 182 8.45 -30.18 1.02
N GLN A 183 7.27 -30.81 1.13
CA GLN A 183 6.10 -30.49 0.31
C GLN A 183 5.53 -29.11 0.66
N ALA A 184 5.45 -28.76 1.95
CA ALA A 184 4.97 -27.45 2.38
C ALA A 184 5.86 -26.31 1.86
N ARG A 185 7.18 -26.50 1.75
CA ARG A 185 8.14 -25.51 1.22
C ARG A 185 7.99 -25.25 -0.27
N ASP A 186 7.42 -26.16 -1.03
CA ASP A 186 7.19 -25.98 -2.47
C ASP A 186 6.03 -25.03 -2.76
N ILE A 187 5.11 -24.86 -1.80
CA ILE A 187 3.98 -23.91 -1.92
C ILE A 187 4.49 -22.50 -1.61
N LYS A 188 4.45 -21.61 -2.60
CA LYS A 188 4.92 -20.22 -2.49
C LYS A 188 3.77 -19.23 -2.38
N GLU A 189 2.64 -19.57 -2.95
CA GLU A 189 1.48 -18.68 -3.00
C GLU A 189 0.17 -19.49 -3.09
N VAL A 190 -0.91 -18.94 -2.56
CA VAL A 190 -2.27 -19.47 -2.70
C VAL A 190 -3.24 -18.36 -3.04
N PHE A 191 -3.99 -18.54 -4.12
CA PHE A 191 -5.05 -17.61 -4.52
C PHE A 191 -6.41 -18.13 -4.06
N VAL A 192 -7.17 -17.25 -3.42
CA VAL A 192 -8.50 -17.58 -2.88
C VAL A 192 -9.49 -16.54 -3.35
N THR A 193 -10.65 -16.99 -3.79
CA THR A 193 -11.78 -16.14 -4.20
C THR A 193 -13.04 -16.65 -3.56
N LEU A 194 -13.80 -15.76 -2.93
CA LEU A 194 -15.16 -16.04 -2.47
C LEU A 194 -16.13 -15.82 -3.63
N THR A 195 -16.91 -16.83 -3.92
CA THR A 195 -18.01 -16.79 -4.90
C THR A 195 -19.35 -16.70 -4.17
N ASP A 196 -20.36 -16.11 -4.80
CA ASP A 196 -21.75 -16.25 -4.37
C ASP A 196 -22.22 -17.62 -4.85
N THR A 197 -22.57 -18.49 -3.94
CA THR A 197 -23.25 -19.79 -4.19
C THR A 197 -24.66 -19.71 -3.68
#